data_6b0b299baf8491745cda55fc041b8466
#
_entry.id   6b0b299baf8491745cda55fc041b8466
#
_cell.length_a   1.000
_cell.length_b   1.000
_cell.length_c   1.000
_cell.angle_alpha   90.00
_cell.angle_beta   90.00
_cell.angle_gamma   90.00
#
_symmetry.space_group_name_H-M   'P 1'
#
loop_
_entity.id
_entity.type
_entity.pdbx_description
1 polymer ?
#
loop_
_entity_poly.entity_id
_entity_poly.type
_entity_poly.pdbx_seq_one_letter_code
_entity_poly.pdbx_strand_id
1 'polypeptide(L)'
;MKRFLIPGLLALATSRVEDVVEAVSASSPLLLVVDSVQTLASTEAEGLPGNVSQVRAVATILLELCRRSNCTLVLVGHVTKEGTIAGPRLLEHLVDVVCQFEGDKHSNIRMLRAIKNRYGPT
;
A
#
# COMPACT_ATOMS: atom_id res chain seq x y z
N MET A 1 -17.22 8.43 0.82
CA MET A 1 -16.17 8.29 1.85
C MET A 1 -16.78 8.46 3.22
N LYS A 2 -16.48 7.56 4.15
CA LYS A 2 -17.01 7.64 5.51
C LYS A 2 -16.08 8.45 6.40
N ARG A 3 -16.65 9.29 7.24
CA ARG A 3 -15.92 9.97 8.32
C ARG A 3 -16.10 9.20 9.61
N PHE A 4 -15.02 9.03 10.35
CA PHE A 4 -15.06 8.43 11.68
C PHE A 4 -15.22 9.52 12.75
N LEU A 5 -15.45 9.09 14.00
CA LEU A 5 -15.53 10.00 15.15
C LEU A 5 -14.21 10.71 15.44
N ILE A 6 -13.09 10.23 14.86
CA ILE A 6 -11.78 10.88 14.98
C ILE A 6 -11.67 11.96 13.91
N PRO A 7 -11.52 13.23 14.29
CA PRO A 7 -11.37 14.31 13.32
C PRO A 7 -10.18 14.08 12.39
N GLY A 8 -10.40 14.33 11.11
CA GLY A 8 -9.35 14.20 10.11
C GLY A 8 -9.10 12.78 9.60
N LEU A 9 -9.80 11.78 10.15
CA LEU A 9 -9.68 10.41 9.65
C LEU A 9 -10.84 10.11 8.69
N LEU A 10 -10.47 9.70 7.48
CA LEU A 10 -11.44 9.28 6.45
C LEU A 10 -11.17 7.84 6.06
N ALA A 11 -12.20 7.10 5.70
CA ALA A 11 -12.05 5.74 5.20
C ALA A 11 -12.82 5.55 3.91
N LEU A 12 -12.24 4.77 3.01
CA LEU A 12 -12.82 4.40 1.73
C LEU A 12 -12.71 2.90 1.55
N ALA A 13 -13.85 2.24 1.34
CA ALA A 13 -13.88 0.83 0.98
C ALA A 13 -14.09 0.73 -0.53
N THR A 14 -13.09 0.21 -1.24
CA THR A 14 -13.15 0.06 -2.68
C THR A 14 -12.17 -1.01 -3.14
N SER A 15 -12.40 -1.56 -4.32
CA SER A 15 -11.46 -2.44 -5.03
C SER A 15 -10.84 -1.75 -6.26
N ARG A 16 -11.15 -0.47 -6.49
CA ARG A 16 -10.70 0.28 -7.67
C ARG A 16 -9.74 1.38 -7.27
N VAL A 17 -8.54 1.36 -7.85
CA VAL A 17 -7.56 2.41 -7.59
C VAL A 17 -8.04 3.78 -8.07
N GLU A 18 -8.88 3.82 -9.11
CA GLU A 18 -9.46 5.05 -9.63
C GLU A 18 -10.30 5.78 -8.57
N ASP A 19 -10.99 5.04 -7.71
CA ASP A 19 -11.76 5.63 -6.60
C ASP A 19 -10.82 6.27 -5.57
N VAL A 20 -9.67 5.66 -5.34
CA VAL A 20 -8.66 6.22 -4.44
C VAL A 20 -8.08 7.52 -5.00
N VAL A 21 -7.79 7.53 -6.29
CA VAL A 21 -7.29 8.74 -6.99
C VAL A 21 -8.28 9.90 -6.83
N GLU A 22 -9.56 9.62 -7.05
CA GLU A 22 -10.62 10.62 -6.90
C GLU A 22 -10.72 11.12 -5.46
N ALA A 23 -10.71 10.23 -4.49
CA ALA A 23 -10.82 10.57 -3.09
C ALA A 23 -9.63 11.41 -2.60
N VAL A 24 -8.42 11.07 -3.01
CA VAL A 24 -7.21 11.83 -2.65
C VAL A 24 -7.24 13.22 -3.29
N SER A 25 -7.67 13.30 -4.54
CA SER A 25 -7.80 14.59 -5.24
C SER A 25 -8.83 15.52 -4.58
N ALA A 26 -9.89 14.95 -4.03
CA ALA A 26 -10.95 15.72 -3.37
C ALA A 26 -10.60 16.13 -1.95
N SER A 27 -9.86 15.32 -1.20
CA SER A 27 -9.61 15.52 0.23
C SER A 27 -8.22 16.04 0.57
N SER A 28 -7.27 15.95 -0.35
CA SER A 28 -5.87 16.39 -0.16
C SER A 28 -5.25 15.88 1.15
N PRO A 29 -5.22 14.58 1.41
CA PRO A 29 -4.70 14.06 2.67
C PRO A 29 -3.19 14.21 2.78
N LEU A 30 -2.68 14.29 4.00
CA LEU A 30 -1.24 14.26 4.28
C LEU A 30 -0.68 12.86 4.25
N LEU A 31 -1.51 11.86 4.56
CA LEU A 31 -1.14 10.46 4.64
C LEU A 31 -2.24 9.62 4.00
N LEU A 32 -1.84 8.72 3.12
CA LEU A 32 -2.71 7.71 2.53
C LEU A 32 -2.22 6.33 2.96
N VAL A 33 -3.08 5.57 3.62
CA VAL A 33 -2.80 4.16 3.97
C VAL A 33 -3.69 3.28 3.10
N VAL A 34 -3.08 2.34 2.40
CA VAL A 34 -3.78 1.39 1.54
C VAL A 34 -3.58 -0.02 2.08
N ASP A 35 -4.64 -0.66 2.53
CA ASP A 35 -4.65 -2.03 3.04
C ASP A 35 -5.74 -2.83 2.31
N SER A 36 -5.34 -3.61 1.37
CA SER A 36 -3.99 -3.92 0.89
C SER A 36 -3.84 -3.54 -0.59
N VAL A 37 -2.62 -3.42 -1.01
CA VAL A 37 -2.32 -3.14 -2.42
C VAL A 37 -2.82 -4.25 -3.34
N GLN A 38 -2.85 -5.50 -2.86
CA GLN A 38 -3.30 -6.65 -3.64
C GLN A 38 -4.82 -6.69 -3.86
N THR A 39 -5.59 -5.95 -3.09
CA THR A 39 -7.06 -5.93 -3.22
C THR A 39 -7.55 -4.86 -4.18
N LEU A 40 -6.67 -4.00 -4.64
CA LEU A 40 -7.00 -2.97 -5.62
C LEU A 40 -6.66 -3.43 -7.05
N ALA A 41 -7.41 -2.91 -7.99
CA ALA A 41 -7.16 -3.12 -9.41
C ALA A 41 -7.31 -1.80 -10.17
N SER A 42 -6.63 -1.73 -11.32
CA SER A 42 -6.72 -0.62 -12.25
C SER A 42 -7.37 -1.10 -13.56
N THR A 43 -8.17 -0.25 -14.16
CA THR A 43 -8.69 -0.48 -15.52
C THR A 43 -7.60 -0.38 -16.58
N GLU A 44 -6.44 0.20 -16.25
CA GLU A 44 -5.30 0.33 -17.15
C GLU A 44 -4.45 -0.93 -17.25
N ALA A 45 -4.67 -1.90 -16.37
CA ALA A 45 -3.92 -3.15 -16.37
C ALA A 45 -4.85 -4.34 -16.54
N GLU A 46 -4.29 -5.43 -17.07
CA GLU A 46 -5.02 -6.67 -17.23
C GLU A 46 -4.88 -7.55 -15.99
N GLY A 47 -5.80 -8.49 -15.84
CA GLY A 47 -5.80 -9.47 -14.76
C GLY A 47 -6.65 -9.06 -13.57
N LEU A 48 -6.78 -9.99 -12.64
CA LEU A 48 -7.54 -9.80 -11.42
C LEU A 48 -6.71 -9.09 -10.34
N PRO A 49 -7.36 -8.51 -9.32
CA PRO A 49 -6.64 -7.96 -8.19
C PRO A 49 -5.67 -8.99 -7.59
N GLY A 50 -4.49 -8.53 -7.20
CA GLY A 50 -3.43 -9.41 -6.68
C GLY A 50 -2.50 -9.99 -7.75
N ASN A 51 -2.88 -9.94 -9.01
CA ASN A 51 -2.02 -10.34 -10.11
C ASN A 51 -0.82 -9.39 -10.22
N VAL A 52 0.34 -9.89 -10.64
CA VAL A 52 1.59 -9.10 -10.73
C VAL A 52 1.40 -7.80 -11.52
N SER A 53 0.76 -7.86 -12.67
CA SER A 53 0.52 -6.68 -13.50
C SER A 53 -0.38 -5.66 -12.81
N GLN A 54 -1.39 -6.13 -12.08
CA GLN A 54 -2.30 -5.26 -11.33
C GLN A 54 -1.59 -4.61 -10.14
N VAL A 55 -0.86 -5.38 -9.34
CA VAL A 55 -0.14 -4.85 -8.17
C VAL A 55 0.86 -3.78 -8.60
N ARG A 56 1.60 -4.02 -9.67
CA ARG A 56 2.57 -3.05 -10.20
C ARG A 56 1.87 -1.78 -10.70
N ALA A 57 0.79 -1.91 -11.45
CA ALA A 57 0.04 -0.77 -11.97
C ALA A 57 -0.56 0.07 -10.84
N VAL A 58 -1.19 -0.58 -9.87
CA VAL A 58 -1.80 0.08 -8.71
C VAL A 58 -0.73 0.85 -7.91
N ALA A 59 0.39 0.19 -7.61
CA ALA A 59 1.48 0.84 -6.87
C ALA A 59 2.04 2.05 -7.61
N THR A 60 2.25 1.93 -8.91
CA THR A 60 2.77 3.02 -9.74
C THR A 60 1.82 4.21 -9.76
N ILE A 61 0.53 3.96 -9.91
CA ILE A 61 -0.52 5.00 -9.90
C ILE A 61 -0.53 5.73 -8.54
N LEU A 62 -0.51 4.98 -7.45
CA LEU A 62 -0.56 5.55 -6.10
C LEU A 62 0.70 6.33 -5.75
N LEU A 63 1.87 5.82 -6.13
CA LEU A 63 3.14 6.52 -5.90
C LEU A 63 3.18 7.86 -6.64
N GLU A 64 2.78 7.88 -7.90
CA GLU A 64 2.73 9.10 -8.67
C GLU A 64 1.70 10.09 -8.13
N LEU A 65 0.53 9.60 -7.77
CA LEU A 65 -0.53 10.41 -7.14
C LEU A 65 -0.02 11.10 -5.88
N CYS A 66 0.61 10.33 -4.98
CA CYS A 66 1.08 10.86 -3.71
C CYS A 66 2.26 11.81 -3.87
N ARG A 67 3.12 11.56 -4.86
CA ARG A 67 4.23 12.47 -5.17
C ARG A 67 3.74 13.84 -5.62
N ARG A 68 2.78 13.89 -6.55
CA ARG A 68 2.25 15.17 -7.03
C ARG A 68 1.30 15.85 -6.06
N SER A 69 0.68 15.10 -5.14
CA SER A 69 -0.22 15.62 -4.10
C SER A 69 0.50 15.95 -2.80
N ASN A 70 1.81 15.76 -2.73
CA ASN A 70 2.62 15.90 -1.53
C ASN A 70 2.05 15.11 -0.35
N CYS A 71 1.68 13.87 -0.60
CA CYS A 71 1.06 12.95 0.36
C CYS A 71 2.04 11.82 0.66
N THR A 72 2.15 11.44 1.92
CA THR A 72 2.92 10.25 2.30
C THR A 72 2.08 9.00 2.06
N LEU A 73 2.67 8.00 1.44
CA LEU A 73 1.99 6.76 1.09
C LEU A 73 2.50 5.60 1.95
N VAL A 74 1.59 4.88 2.57
CA VAL A 74 1.86 3.60 3.22
C VAL A 74 1.09 2.51 2.49
N LEU A 75 1.81 1.61 1.86
CA LEU A 75 1.22 0.45 1.19
C LEU A 75 1.36 -0.78 2.10
N VAL A 76 0.23 -1.37 2.45
CA VAL A 76 0.21 -2.64 3.16
C VAL A 76 0.10 -3.75 2.12
N GLY A 77 1.03 -4.70 2.19
CA GLY A 77 1.02 -5.87 1.33
C GLY A 77 1.12 -7.14 2.16
N HIS A 78 0.56 -8.22 1.64
CA HIS A 78 0.60 -9.52 2.30
C HIS A 78 1.58 -10.44 1.59
N VAL A 79 2.42 -11.13 2.39
CA VAL A 79 3.27 -12.19 1.89
C VAL A 79 2.45 -13.47 1.89
N THR A 80 2.42 -14.19 0.78
CA THR A 80 1.75 -15.47 0.72
C THR A 80 2.56 -16.54 1.45
N LYS A 81 1.91 -17.62 1.88
CA LYS A 81 2.57 -18.76 2.55
C LYS A 81 3.72 -19.36 1.75
N GLU A 82 3.69 -19.18 0.44
CA GLU A 82 4.69 -19.75 -0.48
C GLU A 82 5.87 -18.80 -0.72
N GLY A 83 5.86 -17.64 -0.09
CA GLY A 83 6.92 -16.64 -0.28
C GLY A 83 7.00 -16.09 -1.69
N THR A 84 6.05 -16.48 -2.53
CA THR A 84 6.00 -15.98 -3.89
C THR A 84 4.99 -14.86 -3.99
N ILE A 85 5.26 -13.93 -4.47
CA ILE A 85 4.70 -13.29 -5.03
C ILE A 85 4.23 -12.21 -5.57
N ALA A 86 3.51 -11.68 -6.07
CA ALA A 86 2.80 -10.46 -6.33
C ALA A 86 2.63 -9.64 -5.05
N GLY A 87 3.69 -9.60 -4.28
CA GLY A 87 3.68 -8.98 -2.98
C GLY A 87 4.81 -7.99 -2.80
N PRO A 88 5.27 -7.81 -1.59
CA PRO A 88 6.24 -6.77 -1.22
C PRO A 88 7.52 -6.75 -2.05
N ARG A 89 8.04 -7.93 -2.45
CA ARG A 89 9.28 -7.99 -3.25
C ARG A 89 9.14 -7.28 -4.60
N LEU A 90 7.96 -7.34 -5.20
CA LEU A 90 7.70 -6.68 -6.47
C LEU A 90 7.81 -5.16 -6.34
N LEU A 91 7.52 -4.63 -5.17
CA LEU A 91 7.43 -3.21 -4.91
C LEU A 91 8.68 -2.61 -4.27
N GLU A 92 9.63 -3.45 -3.83
CA GLU A 92 10.83 -3.00 -3.10
C GLU A 92 11.64 -1.96 -3.86
N HIS A 93 11.66 -2.05 -5.19
CA HIS A 93 12.39 -1.11 -6.03
C HIS A 93 11.66 0.21 -6.24
N LEU A 94 10.38 0.25 -5.95
CA LEU A 94 9.53 1.41 -6.20
C LEU A 94 9.39 2.32 -4.98
N VAL A 95 9.57 1.79 -3.78
CA VAL A 95 9.32 2.50 -2.53
C VAL A 95 10.63 2.88 -1.84
N ASP A 96 10.55 3.87 -0.95
CA ASP A 96 11.72 4.37 -0.22
C ASP A 96 12.07 3.52 0.99
N VAL A 97 11.07 2.94 1.64
CA VAL A 97 11.21 2.16 2.86
C VAL A 97 10.39 0.89 2.75
N VAL A 98 10.98 -0.22 3.15
CA VAL A 98 10.28 -1.51 3.28
C VAL A 98 10.43 -2.00 4.71
N CYS A 99 9.29 -2.19 5.37
CA CYS A 99 9.23 -2.77 6.71
C CYS A 99 8.47 -4.10 6.65
N GLN A 100 8.97 -5.07 7.37
CA GLN A 100 8.35 -6.39 7.46
C GLN A 100 7.89 -6.64 8.89
N PHE A 101 6.63 -7.05 9.04
CA PHE A 101 6.12 -7.54 10.30
C PHE A 101 6.33 -9.03 10.39
N GLU A 102 6.96 -9.45 11.47
CA GLU A 102 7.21 -10.86 11.77
C GLU A 102 6.53 -11.23 13.07
N GLY A 103 5.93 -12.42 13.13
CA GLY A 103 5.32 -12.95 14.33
C GLY A 103 5.80 -14.37 14.58
N ASP A 104 5.97 -14.72 15.86
CA ASP A 104 6.28 -16.08 16.27
C ASP A 104 4.99 -16.76 16.73
N LYS A 105 4.77 -18.00 16.29
CA LYS A 105 3.62 -18.80 16.69
C LYS A 105 3.62 -19.16 18.18
N HIS A 106 4.80 -19.14 18.80
CA HIS A 106 5.01 -19.57 20.18
C HIS A 106 5.13 -18.43 21.17
N SER A 107 5.11 -17.18 20.72
CA SER A 107 5.18 -16.00 21.56
C SER A 107 4.19 -14.94 21.14
N ASN A 108 3.87 -14.02 22.04
CA ASN A 108 3.01 -12.89 21.73
C ASN A 108 3.78 -11.70 21.15
N ILE A 109 5.05 -11.93 20.78
CA ILE A 109 5.93 -10.89 20.27
C ILE A 109 5.66 -10.70 18.78
N ARG A 110 5.57 -9.45 18.38
CA ARG A 110 5.55 -9.03 16.97
C ARG A 110 6.77 -8.14 16.75
N MET A 111 7.50 -8.43 15.69
CA MET A 111 8.71 -7.67 15.35
C MET A 111 8.50 -6.89 14.07
N LEU A 112 8.91 -5.63 14.09
CA LEU A 112 8.94 -4.80 12.90
C LEU A 112 10.39 -4.63 12.48
N ARG A 113 10.72 -5.07 11.28
CA ARG A 113 12.08 -4.99 10.75
C ARG A 113 12.12 -4.12 9.50
N ALA A 114 13.03 -3.15 9.46
CA ALA A 114 13.30 -2.40 8.25
C ALA A 114 14.24 -3.24 7.35
N ILE A 115 13.78 -3.58 6.16
CA ILE A 115 14.54 -4.34 5.17
C ILE A 115 15.25 -3.39 4.21
N LYS A 116 14.59 -2.30 3.88
CA LYS A 116 15.13 -1.23 3.04
C LYS A 116 14.79 0.10 3.69
N ASN A 117 15.76 0.98 3.76
CA ASN A 117 15.55 2.33 4.25
C ASN A 117 16.46 3.30 3.52
N ARG A 118 15.89 4.05 2.59
CA ARG A 118 16.61 5.04 1.79
C ARG A 118 17.21 6.16 2.65
N TYR A 119 16.61 6.42 3.80
CA TYR A 119 16.94 7.56 4.65
C TYR A 119 17.79 7.21 5.86
N GLY A 120 18.15 5.95 6.04
CA GLY A 120 18.90 5.53 7.21
C GLY A 120 19.25 4.04 7.22
N PRO A 121 19.76 3.52 8.33
CA PRO A 121 20.13 2.10 8.45
C PRO A 121 18.90 1.19 8.53
N THR A 122 19.13 -0.07 8.26
CA THR A 122 18.13 -1.13 8.43
C THR A 122 18.40 -1.96 9.68
#